data_da3b015fe9e2604287ecb93f35fff2e0
#
_entry.id   da3b015fe9e2604287ecb93f35fff2e0
#
_cell.length_a   1.000
_cell.length_b   1.000
_cell.length_c   1.000
_cell.angle_alpha   90.00
_cell.angle_beta   90.00
_cell.angle_gamma   90.00
#
_symmetry.space_group_name_H-M   'P 1'
#
loop_
_entity.id
_entity.type
_entity.pdbx_description
1 polymer ?
#
loop_
_entity_poly.entity_id
_entity_poly.type
_entity_poly.pdbx_seq_one_letter_code
_entity_poly.pdbx_strand_id
1 'polypeptide(L)'
;MQIGNTSFRRYGIGKVLYELYTKFTYFLPILVSNYKFRHLLLLPLYKEKAAANYYPGGNKKVIYMVINESTFSGGLSDRLRAIVSVYQECKRQGLDFYINFETPNLIDYLQPNEYDWRITEDEICYDPKECYPCTILTYHTDIKDPYQRFVQRTLLRHFLKKRYRQIHVYSNMVTSDAVYGKLFKELFRPTDDLQKLIDYHLKQIGGRNNYISCTFRFRQLLGDFKEGGDMLLKEEKEKYIQRCLVTVVHLHEQYPGECILITSDSNTFLKRVSTLDNIYVIPGKVVHIGFTYNADRQVYMKSFVDYYMLSYARIVFLVRDKLMYHSGFPYRAALLNDAEYLEIMLSQ
;
A
#
# COMPACT_ATOMS: atom_id res chain seq x y z
N MET A 1 -52.72 17.48 -16.58
CA MET A 1 -51.64 18.09 -17.35
C MET A 1 -50.34 17.46 -16.92
N GLN A 2 -49.83 16.48 -17.67
CA GLN A 2 -48.63 15.71 -17.37
C GLN A 2 -47.43 16.42 -18.03
N ILE A 3 -46.61 17.03 -17.25
CA ILE A 3 -45.26 17.45 -17.67
C ILE A 3 -44.32 17.07 -16.54
N GLY A 4 -43.52 16.03 -16.71
CA GLY A 4 -42.59 15.71 -15.68
C GLY A 4 -41.73 14.44 -15.82
N ASN A 5 -41.65 13.78 -16.97
CA ASN A 5 -40.91 12.50 -17.06
C ASN A 5 -39.78 12.44 -18.11
N THR A 6 -39.46 13.55 -18.79
CA THR A 6 -38.40 13.56 -19.84
C THR A 6 -37.06 14.12 -19.36
N SER A 7 -37.03 14.89 -18.25
CA SER A 7 -35.77 15.47 -17.73
C SER A 7 -34.91 14.47 -16.94
N PHE A 8 -35.53 13.53 -16.23
CA PHE A 8 -34.81 12.55 -15.42
C PHE A 8 -34.04 11.49 -16.27
N ARG A 9 -34.57 11.10 -17.42
CA ARG A 9 -33.87 10.17 -18.34
C ARG A 9 -32.64 10.83 -19.03
N ARG A 10 -32.70 12.12 -19.36
CA ARG A 10 -31.55 12.83 -19.95
C ARG A 10 -30.37 12.99 -19.00
N TYR A 11 -30.64 13.21 -17.71
CA TYR A 11 -29.59 13.30 -16.68
C TYR A 11 -28.90 11.96 -16.44
N GLY A 12 -29.65 10.85 -16.50
CA GLY A 12 -29.08 9.50 -16.33
C GLY A 12 -28.17 9.11 -17.52
N ILE A 13 -28.56 9.39 -18.74
CA ILE A 13 -27.77 9.09 -19.95
C ILE A 13 -26.51 9.97 -19.99
N GLY A 14 -26.61 11.24 -19.66
CA GLY A 14 -25.47 12.16 -19.59
C GLY A 14 -24.44 11.73 -18.55
N LYS A 15 -24.87 11.25 -17.39
CA LYS A 15 -23.99 10.71 -16.35
C LYS A 15 -23.29 9.42 -16.81
N VAL A 16 -24.00 8.51 -17.43
CA VAL A 16 -23.44 7.26 -17.98
C VAL A 16 -22.44 7.55 -19.10
N LEU A 17 -22.76 8.49 -20.01
CA LEU A 17 -21.85 8.91 -21.08
C LEU A 17 -20.61 9.62 -20.50
N TYR A 18 -20.76 10.44 -19.47
CA TYR A 18 -19.64 11.08 -18.78
C TYR A 18 -18.77 10.08 -18.05
N GLU A 19 -19.36 9.08 -17.37
CA GLU A 19 -18.62 7.98 -16.73
C GLU A 19 -17.90 7.10 -17.76
N LEU A 20 -18.51 6.80 -18.89
CA LEU A 20 -17.89 6.07 -20.00
C LEU A 20 -16.76 6.89 -20.64
N TYR A 21 -16.97 8.19 -20.85
CA TYR A 21 -15.95 9.12 -21.35
C TYR A 21 -14.78 9.26 -20.38
N THR A 22 -15.02 9.43 -19.08
CA THR A 22 -13.97 9.46 -18.07
C THR A 22 -13.24 8.12 -17.96
N LYS A 23 -13.94 6.99 -18.03
CA LYS A 23 -13.32 5.67 -18.06
C LYS A 23 -12.48 5.46 -19.33
N PHE A 24 -12.96 5.90 -20.48
CA PHE A 24 -12.25 5.81 -21.75
C PHE A 24 -11.04 6.76 -21.82
N THR A 25 -11.19 8.00 -21.38
CA THR A 25 -10.08 8.98 -21.31
C THR A 25 -9.04 8.60 -20.26
N TYR A 26 -9.42 7.82 -19.24
CA TYR A 26 -8.48 7.20 -18.28
C TYR A 26 -7.78 5.97 -18.87
N PHE A 27 -8.48 5.17 -19.64
CA PHE A 27 -7.94 3.93 -20.22
C PHE A 27 -6.84 4.21 -21.24
N LEU A 28 -7.03 5.20 -22.11
CA LEU A 28 -6.06 5.58 -23.15
C LEU A 28 -4.73 6.08 -22.54
N PRO A 29 -4.70 7.00 -21.55
CA PRO A 29 -3.47 7.39 -20.87
C PRO A 29 -2.82 6.24 -20.10
N ILE A 30 -3.58 5.32 -19.49
CA ILE A 30 -3.06 4.13 -18.83
C ILE A 30 -2.34 3.22 -19.83
N LEU A 31 -2.97 2.94 -20.98
CA LEU A 31 -2.36 2.17 -22.05
C LEU A 31 -1.12 2.88 -22.63
N VAL A 32 -1.22 4.17 -22.91
CA VAL A 32 -0.14 4.94 -23.53
C VAL A 32 0.99 5.20 -22.54
N SER A 33 0.72 5.57 -21.29
CA SER A 33 1.75 5.83 -20.29
C SER A 33 2.48 4.56 -19.84
N ASN A 34 1.77 3.45 -19.72
CA ASN A 34 2.39 2.16 -19.37
C ASN A 34 3.17 1.56 -20.55
N TYR A 35 2.75 1.80 -21.80
CA TYR A 35 3.35 1.16 -22.97
C TYR A 35 4.53 1.90 -23.60
N LYS A 36 4.60 3.23 -23.52
CA LYS A 36 5.66 3.97 -24.23
C LYS A 36 6.52 4.87 -23.36
N PHE A 37 5.97 5.57 -22.38
CA PHE A 37 6.70 6.62 -21.67
C PHE A 37 7.54 6.07 -20.52
N ARG A 38 7.03 5.15 -19.71
CA ARG A 38 7.73 4.64 -18.52
C ARG A 38 8.76 3.57 -18.88
N HIS A 39 8.49 2.79 -19.92
CA HIS A 39 9.50 1.90 -20.50
C HIS A 39 10.76 2.71 -20.92
N LEU A 40 10.55 3.87 -21.53
CA LEU A 40 11.63 4.77 -21.91
C LEU A 40 12.39 5.35 -20.70
N LEU A 41 11.71 5.62 -19.58
CA LEU A 41 12.34 6.09 -18.34
C LEU A 41 13.20 5.01 -17.67
N LEU A 42 12.87 3.74 -17.84
CA LEU A 42 13.65 2.62 -17.30
C LEU A 42 14.85 2.25 -18.21
N LEU A 43 14.82 2.60 -19.48
CA LEU A 43 15.90 2.25 -20.42
C LEU A 43 17.29 2.73 -19.99
N PRO A 44 17.52 3.95 -19.45
CA PRO A 44 18.83 4.36 -18.99
C PRO A 44 19.35 3.46 -17.86
N LEU A 45 18.50 3.16 -16.86
CA LEU A 45 18.81 2.27 -15.76
C LEU A 45 19.17 0.86 -16.25
N TYR A 46 18.40 0.33 -17.20
CA TYR A 46 18.67 -0.99 -17.78
C TYR A 46 19.97 -1.03 -18.58
N LYS A 47 20.28 0.02 -19.33
CA LYS A 47 21.56 0.12 -20.05
C LYS A 47 22.75 0.17 -19.11
N GLU A 48 22.66 0.93 -18.03
CA GLU A 48 23.71 1.02 -17.01
C GLU A 48 23.94 -0.33 -16.33
N LYS A 49 22.87 -0.96 -15.85
CA LYS A 49 22.94 -2.27 -15.18
C LYS A 49 23.32 -3.42 -16.14
N ALA A 50 22.88 -3.39 -17.40
CA ALA A 50 23.22 -4.41 -18.40
C ALA A 50 24.71 -4.46 -18.72
N ALA A 51 25.41 -3.33 -18.66
CA ALA A 51 26.88 -3.27 -18.89
C ALA A 51 27.68 -3.97 -17.78
N ALA A 52 27.06 -4.17 -16.61
CA ALA A 52 27.71 -4.74 -15.42
C ALA A 52 27.42 -6.24 -15.21
N ASN A 53 26.36 -6.81 -15.80
CA ASN A 53 25.86 -8.13 -15.42
C ASN A 53 25.83 -9.12 -16.59
N TYR A 54 26.50 -10.27 -16.39
CA TYR A 54 26.34 -11.46 -17.22
C TYR A 54 25.21 -12.33 -16.62
N TYR A 55 24.18 -12.61 -17.42
CA TYR A 55 23.08 -13.49 -17.03
C TYR A 55 23.26 -14.89 -17.67
N PRO A 56 23.41 -15.95 -16.89
CA PRO A 56 23.76 -17.29 -17.41
C PRO A 56 22.61 -18.03 -18.12
N GLY A 57 21.42 -17.40 -18.25
CA GLY A 57 20.23 -18.05 -18.80
C GLY A 57 19.42 -18.79 -17.72
N GLY A 58 18.27 -19.40 -18.09
CA GLY A 58 17.41 -20.16 -17.16
C GLY A 58 15.95 -20.18 -17.57
N ASN A 59 15.10 -20.71 -16.70
CA ASN A 59 13.64 -20.73 -16.86
C ASN A 59 13.06 -19.30 -16.80
N LYS A 60 11.84 -19.14 -17.31
CA LYS A 60 11.13 -17.86 -17.26
C LYS A 60 10.83 -17.46 -15.83
N LYS A 61 11.30 -16.28 -15.45
CA LYS A 61 11.11 -15.69 -14.11
C LYS A 61 10.26 -14.41 -14.19
N VAL A 62 9.39 -14.19 -13.23
CA VAL A 62 8.67 -12.93 -13.02
C VAL A 62 9.21 -12.28 -11.75
N ILE A 63 9.75 -11.07 -11.86
CA ILE A 63 10.39 -10.37 -10.77
C ILE A 63 9.61 -9.10 -10.47
N TYR A 64 9.11 -8.97 -9.24
CA TYR A 64 8.56 -7.70 -8.76
C TYR A 64 9.71 -6.77 -8.35
N MET A 65 9.72 -5.57 -8.92
CA MET A 65 10.85 -4.68 -8.84
C MET A 65 10.53 -3.40 -8.05
N VAL A 66 11.34 -3.10 -7.04
CA VAL A 66 11.42 -1.80 -6.36
C VAL A 66 12.90 -1.45 -6.23
N ILE A 67 13.44 -0.66 -7.17
CA ILE A 67 14.86 -0.39 -7.22
C ILE A 67 15.23 0.94 -6.57
N ASN A 68 14.60 2.04 -6.96
CA ASN A 68 14.95 3.39 -6.47
C ASN A 68 13.79 4.38 -6.66
N GLU A 69 14.09 5.67 -6.49
CA GLU A 69 13.17 6.80 -6.62
C GLU A 69 12.49 6.89 -7.99
N SER A 70 13.13 6.39 -9.05
CA SER A 70 12.58 6.44 -10.42
C SER A 70 11.41 5.49 -10.65
N THR A 71 11.23 4.51 -9.74
CA THR A 71 10.15 3.54 -9.81
C THR A 71 9.07 3.86 -8.79
N PHE A 72 8.07 4.65 -9.19
CA PHE A 72 6.96 5.01 -8.31
C PHE A 72 6.11 3.78 -7.96
N SER A 73 6.33 3.24 -6.76
CA SER A 73 5.62 2.06 -6.24
C SER A 73 4.68 2.38 -5.08
N GLY A 74 4.58 3.64 -4.68
CA GLY A 74 3.76 4.07 -3.54
C GLY A 74 4.35 3.72 -2.17
N GLY A 75 3.50 3.78 -1.14
CA GLY A 75 3.85 3.43 0.24
C GLY A 75 3.97 1.92 0.46
N LEU A 76 4.30 1.52 1.70
CA LEU A 76 4.48 0.10 2.07
C LEU A 76 3.26 -0.76 1.68
N SER A 77 2.08 -0.32 2.06
CA SER A 77 0.83 -1.04 1.74
C SER A 77 0.59 -1.19 0.24
N ASP A 78 0.95 -0.19 -0.56
CA ASP A 78 0.83 -0.23 -2.01
C ASP A 78 1.76 -1.27 -2.63
N ARG A 79 2.99 -1.34 -2.14
CA ARG A 79 4.00 -2.31 -2.58
C ARG A 79 3.60 -3.73 -2.19
N LEU A 80 3.22 -3.96 -0.94
CA LEU A 80 2.82 -5.28 -0.45
C LEU A 80 1.58 -5.82 -1.19
N ARG A 81 0.57 -4.97 -1.43
CA ARG A 81 -0.61 -5.40 -2.20
C ARG A 81 -0.27 -5.74 -3.66
N ALA A 82 0.67 -5.00 -4.26
CA ALA A 82 1.08 -5.26 -5.62
C ALA A 82 1.89 -6.56 -5.72
N ILE A 83 2.80 -6.82 -4.78
CA ILE A 83 3.53 -8.08 -4.67
C ILE A 83 2.55 -9.25 -4.64
N VAL A 84 1.59 -9.22 -3.71
CA VAL A 84 0.57 -10.27 -3.57
C VAL A 84 -0.27 -10.41 -4.84
N SER A 85 -0.60 -9.30 -5.51
CA SER A 85 -1.39 -9.32 -6.75
C SER A 85 -0.63 -9.94 -7.91
N VAL A 86 0.66 -9.65 -8.06
CA VAL A 86 1.51 -10.23 -9.10
C VAL A 86 1.74 -11.71 -8.80
N TYR A 87 2.05 -12.06 -7.55
CA TYR A 87 2.21 -13.44 -7.12
C TYR A 87 0.96 -14.28 -7.38
N GLN A 88 -0.24 -13.77 -7.06
CA GLN A 88 -1.51 -14.45 -7.36
C GLN A 88 -1.62 -14.83 -8.82
N GLU A 89 -1.24 -13.93 -9.72
CA GLU A 89 -1.34 -14.18 -11.16
C GLU A 89 -0.24 -15.14 -11.65
N CYS A 90 0.98 -15.05 -11.08
CA CYS A 90 2.07 -16.00 -11.37
C CYS A 90 1.70 -17.41 -10.93
N LYS A 91 1.22 -17.56 -9.68
CA LYS A 91 0.73 -18.85 -9.16
C LYS A 91 -0.34 -19.47 -10.05
N ARG A 92 -1.30 -18.66 -10.51
CA ARG A 92 -2.36 -19.10 -11.41
C ARG A 92 -1.84 -19.60 -12.77
N GLN A 93 -0.71 -19.04 -13.24
CA GLN A 93 -0.10 -19.41 -14.53
C GLN A 93 1.05 -20.41 -14.41
N GLY A 94 1.40 -20.86 -13.20
CA GLY A 94 2.53 -21.76 -12.96
C GLY A 94 3.88 -21.11 -13.29
N LEU A 95 4.04 -19.80 -13.07
CA LEU A 95 5.27 -19.04 -13.31
C LEU A 95 6.05 -18.85 -12.03
N ASP A 96 7.37 -18.96 -12.11
CA ASP A 96 8.29 -18.65 -11.01
C ASP A 96 8.24 -17.15 -10.69
N PHE A 97 8.07 -16.82 -9.41
CA PHE A 97 7.91 -15.46 -8.93
C PHE A 97 9.00 -15.10 -7.93
N TYR A 98 9.59 -13.91 -8.10
CA TYR A 98 10.65 -13.39 -7.24
C TYR A 98 10.40 -11.92 -6.89
N ILE A 99 11.11 -11.43 -5.85
CA ILE A 99 11.01 -10.06 -5.37
C ILE A 99 12.40 -9.46 -5.29
N ASN A 100 12.63 -8.38 -6.05
CA ASN A 100 13.75 -7.48 -5.85
C ASN A 100 13.23 -6.15 -5.29
N PHE A 101 13.38 -5.95 -3.98
CA PHE A 101 12.89 -4.78 -3.26
C PHE A 101 14.06 -4.20 -2.44
N GLU A 102 14.78 -3.25 -3.04
CA GLU A 102 16.04 -2.73 -2.52
C GLU A 102 15.86 -1.61 -1.48
N THR A 103 14.77 -0.84 -1.54
CA THR A 103 14.63 0.35 -0.68
C THR A 103 13.23 0.44 -0.03
N PRO A 104 13.12 0.17 1.31
CA PRO A 104 14.13 -0.49 2.14
C PRO A 104 14.32 -1.94 1.74
N ASN A 105 15.46 -2.54 2.01
CA ASN A 105 15.66 -3.95 1.67
C ASN A 105 14.64 -4.83 2.42
N LEU A 106 13.76 -5.48 1.67
CA LEU A 106 12.61 -6.19 2.23
C LEU A 106 13.01 -7.34 3.16
N ILE A 107 14.13 -8.00 2.87
CA ILE A 107 14.61 -9.15 3.64
C ILE A 107 15.04 -8.78 5.08
N ASP A 108 15.24 -7.49 5.35
CA ASP A 108 15.55 -7.00 6.70
C ASP A 108 14.32 -7.04 7.63
N TYR A 109 13.12 -7.18 7.07
CA TYR A 109 11.84 -7.14 7.79
C TYR A 109 10.99 -8.38 7.59
N LEU A 110 10.95 -8.89 6.36
CA LEU A 110 10.17 -10.06 5.97
C LEU A 110 11.07 -11.10 5.34
N GLN A 111 10.82 -12.35 5.67
CA GLN A 111 11.53 -13.50 5.09
C GLN A 111 10.54 -14.45 4.44
N PRO A 112 10.99 -15.31 3.53
CA PRO A 112 10.16 -16.34 2.93
C PRO A 112 9.45 -17.20 3.98
N ASN A 113 8.20 -17.59 3.70
CA ASN A 113 7.45 -18.52 4.52
C ASN A 113 7.24 -19.85 3.77
N GLU A 114 6.13 -20.01 3.06
CA GLU A 114 5.84 -21.22 2.29
C GLU A 114 6.45 -21.19 0.88
N TYR A 115 6.66 -19.99 0.34
CA TYR A 115 7.22 -19.74 -1.00
C TYR A 115 8.51 -18.93 -0.90
N ASP A 116 9.60 -19.43 -1.47
CA ASP A 116 10.88 -18.70 -1.52
C ASP A 116 10.90 -17.76 -2.72
N TRP A 117 10.73 -16.47 -2.43
CA TRP A 117 10.68 -15.38 -3.39
C TRP A 117 12.01 -14.64 -3.55
N ARG A 118 13.07 -15.08 -2.87
CA ARG A 118 14.38 -14.41 -2.91
C ARG A 118 15.02 -14.57 -4.27
N ILE A 119 15.73 -13.56 -4.68
CA ILE A 119 16.57 -13.55 -5.89
C ILE A 119 17.84 -12.76 -5.60
N THR A 120 18.97 -13.21 -6.14
CA THR A 120 20.22 -12.49 -6.02
C THR A 120 20.43 -11.54 -7.22
N GLU A 121 21.24 -10.49 -7.05
CA GLU A 121 21.44 -9.47 -8.10
C GLU A 121 22.04 -10.08 -9.37
N ASP A 122 22.91 -11.08 -9.26
CA ASP A 122 23.52 -11.81 -10.38
C ASP A 122 22.53 -12.69 -11.16
N GLU A 123 21.37 -12.98 -10.58
CA GLU A 123 20.28 -13.68 -11.28
C GLU A 123 19.35 -12.74 -12.05
N ILE A 124 19.45 -11.42 -11.84
CA ILE A 124 18.60 -10.42 -12.50
C ILE A 124 19.23 -9.98 -13.82
N CYS A 125 18.55 -10.23 -14.92
CA CYS A 125 18.96 -9.84 -16.24
C CYS A 125 18.43 -8.46 -16.61
N TYR A 126 19.30 -7.53 -16.93
CA TYR A 126 18.92 -6.19 -17.41
C TYR A 126 19.10 -6.02 -18.93
N ASP A 127 19.50 -7.06 -19.68
CA ASP A 127 19.56 -7.00 -21.15
C ASP A 127 18.15 -6.90 -21.74
N PRO A 128 17.81 -5.83 -22.48
CA PRO A 128 16.49 -5.65 -23.09
C PRO A 128 16.09 -6.73 -24.11
N LYS A 129 17.03 -7.57 -24.53
CA LYS A 129 16.73 -8.74 -25.41
C LYS A 129 16.17 -9.92 -24.61
N GLU A 130 16.55 -10.05 -23.34
CA GLU A 130 16.20 -11.18 -22.48
C GLU A 130 15.16 -10.81 -21.42
N CYS A 131 15.06 -9.53 -21.03
CA CYS A 131 14.12 -9.07 -20.03
C CYS A 131 13.11 -8.04 -20.57
N TYR A 132 11.91 -8.03 -19.99
CA TYR A 132 10.84 -7.11 -20.34
C TYR A 132 10.36 -6.34 -19.11
N PRO A 133 10.74 -5.06 -18.95
CA PRO A 133 10.20 -4.22 -17.89
C PRO A 133 8.77 -3.79 -18.23
N CYS A 134 7.85 -3.93 -17.30
CA CYS A 134 6.48 -3.46 -17.44
C CYS A 134 6.00 -2.74 -16.19
N THR A 135 5.21 -1.69 -16.41
CA THR A 135 4.66 -0.86 -15.33
C THR A 135 3.15 -0.98 -15.32
N ILE A 136 2.57 -1.29 -14.17
CA ILE A 136 1.13 -1.35 -13.98
C ILE A 136 0.77 -0.56 -12.73
N LEU A 137 0.25 0.65 -12.90
CA LEU A 137 -0.06 1.54 -11.77
C LEU A 137 -1.56 1.71 -11.58
N THR A 138 -1.91 1.98 -10.34
CA THR A 138 -3.23 2.42 -9.93
C THR A 138 -3.31 3.94 -10.07
N TYR A 139 -4.24 4.42 -10.85
CA TYR A 139 -4.43 5.86 -11.12
C TYR A 139 -5.63 6.45 -10.39
N HIS A 140 -6.59 5.60 -10.04
CA HIS A 140 -7.78 6.00 -9.30
C HIS A 140 -7.56 5.88 -7.80
N THR A 141 -8.08 6.83 -7.05
CA THR A 141 -8.11 6.76 -5.58
C THR A 141 -9.03 5.63 -5.10
N ASP A 142 -10.04 5.25 -5.88
CA ASP A 142 -10.89 4.10 -5.57
C ASP A 142 -10.26 2.80 -6.04
N ILE A 143 -9.48 2.19 -5.15
CA ILE A 143 -8.87 0.87 -5.35
C ILE A 143 -9.90 -0.28 -5.38
N LYS A 144 -11.14 -0.02 -5.02
CA LYS A 144 -12.25 -1.00 -5.09
C LYS A 144 -12.93 -1.01 -6.46
N ASP A 145 -12.58 -0.06 -7.36
CA ASP A 145 -13.14 -0.01 -8.71
C ASP A 145 -12.90 -1.33 -9.47
N PRO A 146 -13.93 -2.11 -9.76
CA PRO A 146 -13.81 -3.41 -10.41
C PRO A 146 -13.27 -3.29 -11.85
N TYR A 147 -13.54 -2.18 -12.53
CA TYR A 147 -13.05 -1.94 -13.88
C TYR A 147 -11.52 -1.72 -13.87
N GLN A 148 -11.02 -0.91 -12.97
CA GLN A 148 -9.57 -0.72 -12.81
C GLN A 148 -8.86 -2.05 -12.51
N ARG A 149 -9.41 -2.85 -11.59
CA ARG A 149 -8.87 -4.18 -11.27
C ARG A 149 -8.87 -5.12 -12.46
N PHE A 150 -9.94 -5.12 -13.24
CA PHE A 150 -10.04 -5.92 -14.47
C PHE A 150 -8.97 -5.52 -15.49
N VAL A 151 -8.81 -4.21 -15.75
CA VAL A 151 -7.81 -3.68 -16.68
C VAL A 151 -6.39 -4.03 -16.23
N GLN A 152 -6.05 -3.80 -14.98
CA GLN A 152 -4.74 -4.12 -14.42
C GLN A 152 -4.41 -5.61 -14.54
N ARG A 153 -5.37 -6.47 -14.21
CA ARG A 153 -5.21 -7.93 -14.35
C ARG A 153 -5.02 -8.34 -15.81
N THR A 154 -5.76 -7.74 -16.73
CA THR A 154 -5.65 -8.04 -18.17
C THR A 154 -4.29 -7.61 -18.71
N LEU A 155 -3.80 -6.42 -18.33
CA LEU A 155 -2.48 -5.94 -18.70
C LEU A 155 -1.38 -6.86 -18.15
N LEU A 156 -1.46 -7.23 -16.87
CA LEU A 156 -0.48 -8.13 -16.26
C LEU A 156 -0.43 -9.46 -17.02
N ARG A 157 -1.58 -10.08 -17.29
CA ARG A 157 -1.65 -11.32 -18.07
C ARG A 157 -1.06 -11.20 -19.46
N HIS A 158 -1.27 -10.05 -20.11
CA HIS A 158 -0.68 -9.79 -21.43
C HIS A 158 0.86 -9.71 -21.32
N PHE A 159 1.39 -9.01 -20.33
CA PHE A 159 2.84 -8.89 -20.13
C PHE A 159 3.47 -10.25 -19.76
N LEU A 160 2.83 -11.02 -18.90
CA LEU A 160 3.33 -12.33 -18.49
C LEU A 160 3.41 -13.34 -19.65
N LYS A 161 2.65 -13.14 -20.74
CA LYS A 161 2.72 -13.98 -21.96
C LYS A 161 3.85 -13.61 -22.91
N LYS A 162 4.57 -12.50 -22.68
CA LYS A 162 5.69 -12.10 -23.54
C LYS A 162 6.79 -13.17 -23.54
N ARG A 163 7.48 -13.35 -24.69
CA ARG A 163 8.52 -14.35 -24.87
C ARG A 163 9.90 -13.89 -24.38
N TYR A 164 9.95 -13.26 -23.22
CA TYR A 164 11.17 -12.88 -22.54
C TYR A 164 11.47 -13.88 -21.43
N ARG A 165 12.74 -14.07 -21.10
CA ARG A 165 13.16 -14.94 -19.98
C ARG A 165 12.81 -14.32 -18.63
N GLN A 166 12.91 -13.02 -18.53
CA GLN A 166 12.49 -12.31 -17.32
C GLN A 166 11.43 -11.25 -17.63
N ILE A 167 10.42 -11.16 -16.78
CA ILE A 167 9.43 -10.09 -16.81
C ILE A 167 9.59 -9.30 -15.51
N HIS A 168 9.99 -8.05 -15.61
CA HIS A 168 10.20 -7.16 -14.48
C HIS A 168 8.95 -6.30 -14.27
N VAL A 169 8.28 -6.48 -13.14
CA VAL A 169 6.99 -5.82 -12.87
C VAL A 169 7.16 -4.71 -11.83
N TYR A 170 6.89 -3.49 -12.24
CA TYR A 170 6.83 -2.29 -11.41
C TYR A 170 5.36 -1.93 -11.18
N SER A 171 4.87 -2.03 -9.95
CA SER A 171 3.42 -1.92 -9.75
C SER A 171 3.02 -1.49 -8.34
N ASN A 172 1.86 -0.85 -8.22
CA ASN A 172 1.08 -0.66 -7.00
C ASN A 172 -0.37 -1.18 -7.19
N MET A 173 -0.57 -2.12 -8.10
CA MET A 173 -1.87 -2.66 -8.48
C MET A 173 -2.55 -3.44 -7.36
N VAL A 174 -3.83 -3.71 -7.54
CA VAL A 174 -4.60 -4.63 -6.70
C VAL A 174 -5.52 -5.50 -7.57
N THR A 175 -5.51 -6.81 -7.34
CA THR A 175 -6.36 -7.75 -8.09
C THR A 175 -7.52 -8.28 -7.25
N SER A 176 -7.29 -8.63 -5.99
CA SER A 176 -8.31 -9.20 -5.11
C SER A 176 -7.97 -8.95 -3.65
N ASP A 177 -8.98 -8.62 -2.86
CA ASP A 177 -8.85 -8.51 -1.41
C ASP A 177 -9.11 -9.87 -0.73
N ALA A 178 -10.01 -10.68 -1.28
CA ALA A 178 -10.49 -11.92 -0.66
C ALA A 178 -9.40 -12.97 -0.37
N VAL A 179 -8.28 -12.93 -1.10
CA VAL A 179 -7.17 -13.87 -0.91
C VAL A 179 -5.90 -13.21 -0.40
N TYR A 180 -5.97 -11.89 -0.09
CA TYR A 180 -4.80 -11.11 0.26
C TYR A 180 -4.07 -11.68 1.47
N GLY A 181 -4.74 -11.87 2.59
CA GLY A 181 -4.14 -12.37 3.83
C GLY A 181 -3.52 -13.76 3.67
N LYS A 182 -4.23 -14.67 2.96
CA LYS A 182 -3.71 -16.01 2.67
C LYS A 182 -2.41 -15.96 1.86
N LEU A 183 -2.41 -15.24 0.73
CA LEU A 183 -1.23 -15.16 -0.14
C LEU A 183 -0.09 -14.37 0.46
N PHE A 184 -0.40 -13.36 1.28
CA PHE A 184 0.62 -12.65 2.05
C PHE A 184 1.34 -13.58 3.02
N LYS A 185 0.61 -14.39 3.79
CA LYS A 185 1.19 -15.38 4.71
C LYS A 185 1.96 -16.49 4.00
N GLU A 186 1.54 -16.88 2.81
CA GLU A 186 2.28 -17.83 1.98
C GLU A 186 3.66 -17.27 1.56
N LEU A 187 3.71 -15.96 1.21
CA LEU A 187 4.96 -15.30 0.84
C LEU A 187 5.82 -14.94 2.05
N PHE A 188 5.22 -14.41 3.11
CA PHE A 188 5.94 -13.67 4.13
C PHE A 188 5.68 -14.16 5.54
N ARG A 189 6.78 -14.23 6.31
CA ARG A 189 6.78 -14.20 7.77
C ARG A 189 7.72 -13.10 8.25
N PRO A 190 7.50 -12.52 9.45
CA PRO A 190 8.44 -11.57 10.04
C PRO A 190 9.83 -12.17 10.19
N THR A 191 10.86 -11.33 10.09
CA THR A 191 12.20 -11.69 10.60
C THR A 191 12.14 -11.84 12.10
N ASP A 192 13.13 -12.53 12.70
CA ASP A 192 13.19 -12.74 14.15
C ASP A 192 13.21 -11.43 14.93
N ASP A 193 13.90 -10.41 14.40
CA ASP A 193 13.94 -9.07 15.03
C ASP A 193 12.58 -8.39 14.98
N LEU A 194 11.90 -8.44 13.84
CA LEU A 194 10.55 -7.88 13.71
C LEU A 194 9.56 -8.65 14.60
N GLN A 195 9.65 -9.99 14.65
CA GLN A 195 8.79 -10.82 15.49
C GLN A 195 8.96 -10.49 16.98
N LYS A 196 10.20 -10.34 17.46
CA LYS A 196 10.48 -9.94 18.85
C LYS A 196 9.84 -8.60 19.21
N LEU A 197 9.88 -7.62 18.30
CA LEU A 197 9.24 -6.33 18.52
C LEU A 197 7.71 -6.44 18.54
N ILE A 198 7.14 -7.22 17.62
CA ILE A 198 5.70 -7.49 17.60
C ILE A 198 5.27 -8.16 18.91
N ASP A 199 5.97 -9.20 19.36
CA ASP A 199 5.66 -9.92 20.59
C ASP A 199 5.78 -9.02 21.83
N TYR A 200 6.79 -8.15 21.86
CA TYR A 200 6.94 -7.15 22.90
C TYR A 200 5.73 -6.23 22.97
N HIS A 201 5.32 -5.64 21.85
CA HIS A 201 4.18 -4.73 21.81
C HIS A 201 2.85 -5.42 22.09
N LEU A 202 2.66 -6.66 21.60
CA LEU A 202 1.49 -7.46 21.92
C LEU A 202 1.38 -7.72 23.43
N LYS A 203 2.48 -8.01 24.10
CA LYS A 203 2.50 -8.20 25.56
C LYS A 203 2.10 -6.92 26.30
N GLN A 204 2.52 -5.75 25.81
CA GLN A 204 2.16 -4.45 26.44
C GLN A 204 0.69 -4.10 26.28
N ILE A 205 0.05 -4.52 25.18
CA ILE A 205 -1.34 -4.14 24.85
C ILE A 205 -2.38 -5.23 25.18
N GLY A 206 -1.95 -6.31 25.88
CA GLY A 206 -2.87 -7.35 26.32
C GLY A 206 -3.04 -8.54 25.38
N GLY A 207 -2.29 -8.61 24.28
CA GLY A 207 -2.29 -9.73 23.34
C GLY A 207 -3.19 -9.54 22.12
N ARG A 208 -3.17 -10.51 21.22
CA ARG A 208 -3.95 -10.50 19.97
C ARG A 208 -5.46 -10.49 20.28
N ASN A 209 -6.22 -9.74 19.48
CA ASN A 209 -7.67 -9.60 19.58
C ASN A 209 -8.19 -9.00 20.91
N ASN A 210 -7.31 -8.51 21.77
CA ASN A 210 -7.67 -7.90 23.05
C ASN A 210 -7.58 -6.36 23.03
N TYR A 211 -7.49 -5.75 21.87
CA TYR A 211 -7.46 -4.31 21.67
C TYR A 211 -8.11 -3.93 20.34
N ILE A 212 -8.50 -2.69 20.23
CA ILE A 212 -8.90 -2.07 18.97
C ILE A 212 -7.80 -1.15 18.46
N SER A 213 -7.82 -0.81 17.19
CA SER A 213 -6.83 0.10 16.60
C SER A 213 -7.49 1.22 15.82
N CYS A 214 -6.86 2.38 15.80
CA CYS A 214 -7.36 3.55 15.11
C CYS A 214 -6.23 4.26 14.37
N THR A 215 -6.42 4.49 13.07
CA THR A 215 -5.43 5.12 12.19
C THR A 215 -5.89 6.51 11.75
N PHE A 216 -4.97 7.48 11.83
CA PHE A 216 -5.14 8.85 11.35
C PHE A 216 -4.08 9.15 10.28
N ARG A 217 -4.48 9.54 9.08
CA ARG A 217 -3.56 9.85 7.98
C ARG A 217 -3.66 11.31 7.56
N PHE A 218 -2.83 12.16 8.15
CA PHE A 218 -2.84 13.62 7.96
C PHE A 218 -2.07 14.07 6.72
N ARG A 219 -1.10 13.30 6.23
CA ARG A 219 -0.13 13.75 5.22
C ARG A 219 0.57 15.02 5.72
N GLN A 220 0.52 16.11 4.92
CA GLN A 220 1.15 17.38 5.26
C GLN A 220 0.28 18.31 6.13
N LEU A 221 -0.98 17.97 6.43
CA LEU A 221 -1.91 18.86 7.13
C LEU A 221 -1.34 19.45 8.43
N LEU A 222 -0.68 18.62 9.23
CA LEU A 222 -0.08 19.06 10.50
C LEU A 222 1.38 19.52 10.37
N GLY A 223 2.01 19.34 9.21
CA GLY A 223 3.37 19.80 8.93
C GLY A 223 4.49 18.85 9.36
N ASP A 224 4.18 17.69 9.91
CA ASP A 224 5.18 16.69 10.34
C ASP A 224 5.69 15.82 9.18
N PHE A 225 4.94 15.78 8.09
CA PHE A 225 5.15 14.82 7.04
C PHE A 225 5.19 15.50 5.66
N LYS A 226 6.22 15.22 4.87
CA LYS A 226 6.42 15.85 3.56
C LYS A 226 5.88 14.93 2.45
N GLU A 227 4.60 15.02 2.12
CA GLU A 227 3.97 14.19 1.09
C GLU A 227 3.12 15.00 0.09
N GLY A 228 3.29 16.31 0.04
CA GLY A 228 2.46 17.18 -0.80
C GLY A 228 1.02 17.35 -0.28
N GLY A 229 0.42 18.47 -0.57
CA GLY A 229 -0.90 18.90 -0.09
C GLY A 229 -0.82 20.20 0.68
N ASP A 230 -1.97 20.70 1.10
CA ASP A 230 -2.06 21.94 1.87
C ASP A 230 -1.76 21.68 3.34
N MET A 231 -1.10 22.63 3.98
CA MET A 231 -0.83 22.64 5.41
C MET A 231 -1.80 23.60 6.08
N LEU A 232 -2.41 23.15 7.17
CA LEU A 232 -3.30 23.97 7.98
C LEU A 232 -2.53 25.11 8.66
N LEU A 233 -3.20 26.26 8.89
CA LEU A 233 -2.65 27.35 9.70
C LEU A 233 -2.50 26.89 11.16
N LYS A 234 -1.61 27.53 11.91
CA LYS A 234 -1.26 27.12 13.27
C LYS A 234 -2.48 26.95 14.19
N GLU A 235 -3.41 27.90 14.13
CA GLU A 235 -4.65 27.87 14.92
C GLU A 235 -5.62 26.78 14.47
N GLU A 236 -5.68 26.51 13.19
CA GLU A 236 -6.50 25.45 12.61
C GLU A 236 -5.97 24.07 12.98
N LYS A 237 -4.63 23.89 13.01
CA LYS A 237 -4.00 22.63 13.42
C LYS A 237 -4.43 22.20 14.83
N GLU A 238 -4.42 23.14 15.77
CA GLU A 238 -4.79 22.83 17.15
C GLU A 238 -6.26 22.41 17.24
N LYS A 239 -7.17 23.16 16.62
CA LYS A 239 -8.60 22.81 16.54
C LYS A 239 -8.81 21.44 15.88
N TYR A 240 -8.05 21.17 14.84
CA TYR A 240 -8.14 19.90 14.10
C TYR A 240 -7.67 18.71 14.95
N ILE A 241 -6.56 18.86 15.65
CA ILE A 241 -6.06 17.86 16.62
C ILE A 241 -7.09 17.61 17.71
N GLN A 242 -7.70 18.65 18.29
CA GLN A 242 -8.72 18.50 19.32
C GLN A 242 -9.92 17.69 18.83
N ARG A 243 -10.41 17.93 17.62
CA ARG A 243 -11.50 17.11 17.02
C ARG A 243 -11.10 15.64 16.91
N CYS A 244 -9.86 15.37 16.49
CA CYS A 244 -9.36 14.01 16.44
C CYS A 244 -9.27 13.35 17.82
N LEU A 245 -8.82 14.08 18.85
CA LEU A 245 -8.79 13.60 20.23
C LEU A 245 -10.18 13.29 20.77
N VAL A 246 -11.17 14.15 20.51
CA VAL A 246 -12.58 13.91 20.88
C VAL A 246 -13.10 12.60 20.24
N THR A 247 -12.74 12.33 18.98
CA THR A 247 -13.10 11.07 18.33
C THR A 247 -12.49 9.85 19.03
N VAL A 248 -11.23 9.97 19.51
CA VAL A 248 -10.59 8.90 20.30
C VAL A 248 -11.28 8.68 21.62
N VAL A 249 -11.66 9.77 22.32
CA VAL A 249 -12.43 9.70 23.57
C VAL A 249 -13.76 9.02 23.36
N HIS A 250 -14.51 9.37 22.31
CA HIS A 250 -15.79 8.69 21.98
C HIS A 250 -15.59 7.21 21.68
N LEU A 251 -14.49 6.84 20.98
CA LEU A 251 -14.16 5.43 20.79
C LEU A 251 -13.92 4.72 22.11
N HIS A 252 -13.20 5.35 23.03
CA HIS A 252 -12.95 4.78 24.35
C HIS A 252 -14.25 4.59 25.15
N GLU A 253 -15.21 5.51 25.04
CA GLU A 253 -16.55 5.40 25.64
C GLU A 253 -17.37 4.25 25.04
N GLN A 254 -17.23 4.00 23.72
CA GLN A 254 -17.92 2.91 23.02
C GLN A 254 -17.31 1.53 23.31
N TYR A 255 -16.01 1.49 23.65
CA TYR A 255 -15.28 0.26 23.94
C TYR A 255 -14.59 0.36 25.32
N PRO A 256 -15.39 0.41 26.41
CA PRO A 256 -14.85 0.62 27.75
C PRO A 256 -13.94 -0.54 28.18
N GLY A 257 -12.79 -0.18 28.74
CA GLY A 257 -11.79 -1.15 29.21
C GLY A 257 -10.87 -1.72 28.13
N GLU A 258 -11.13 -1.47 26.85
CA GLU A 258 -10.22 -1.88 25.78
C GLU A 258 -9.08 -0.86 25.60
N CYS A 259 -7.89 -1.36 25.36
CA CYS A 259 -6.76 -0.52 24.93
C CYS A 259 -6.94 -0.15 23.45
N ILE A 260 -6.63 1.08 23.08
CA ILE A 260 -6.69 1.57 21.71
C ILE A 260 -5.28 1.80 21.18
N LEU A 261 -4.87 0.99 20.20
CA LEU A 261 -3.65 1.24 19.45
C LEU A 261 -3.87 2.40 18.47
N ILE A 262 -3.13 3.49 18.63
CA ILE A 262 -3.19 4.61 17.69
C ILE A 262 -1.98 4.59 16.76
N THR A 263 -2.24 4.62 15.47
CA THR A 263 -1.23 4.81 14.42
C THR A 263 -1.49 6.09 13.63
N SER A 264 -0.43 6.81 13.27
CA SER A 264 -0.53 8.06 12.50
C SER A 264 0.79 8.37 11.82
N ASP A 265 0.74 9.21 10.79
CA ASP A 265 1.89 9.82 10.15
C ASP A 265 2.32 11.16 10.80
N SER A 266 1.61 11.63 11.82
CA SER A 266 1.93 12.85 12.57
C SER A 266 2.50 12.53 13.94
N ASN A 267 3.78 12.85 14.15
CA ASN A 267 4.40 12.73 15.47
C ASN A 267 3.81 13.73 16.48
N THR A 268 3.39 14.91 16.03
CA THR A 268 2.69 15.90 16.85
C THR A 268 1.39 15.34 17.40
N PHE A 269 0.58 14.71 16.55
CA PHE A 269 -0.67 14.06 16.97
C PHE A 269 -0.41 12.88 17.90
N LEU A 270 0.54 11.99 17.54
CA LEU A 270 0.88 10.82 18.36
C LEU A 270 1.30 11.23 19.79
N LYS A 271 2.11 12.28 19.92
CA LYS A 271 2.51 12.81 21.23
C LYS A 271 1.32 13.33 22.04
N ARG A 272 0.34 13.96 21.40
CA ARG A 272 -0.85 14.49 22.08
C ARG A 272 -1.80 13.36 22.49
N VAL A 273 -2.07 12.41 21.61
CA VAL A 273 -3.00 11.32 21.90
C VAL A 273 -2.47 10.34 22.93
N SER A 274 -1.15 10.17 23.03
CA SER A 274 -0.52 9.28 24.03
C SER A 274 -0.66 9.77 25.49
N THR A 275 -1.19 10.97 25.71
CA THR A 275 -1.52 11.47 27.06
C THR A 275 -2.90 11.04 27.56
N LEU A 276 -3.71 10.41 26.71
CA LEU A 276 -5.02 9.89 27.08
C LEU A 276 -4.88 8.50 27.71
N ASP A 277 -5.81 8.16 28.61
CA ASP A 277 -5.85 6.86 29.26
C ASP A 277 -6.19 5.73 28.27
N ASN A 278 -5.65 4.54 28.52
CA ASN A 278 -5.86 3.34 27.70
C ASN A 278 -5.48 3.50 26.22
N ILE A 279 -4.61 4.47 25.90
CA ILE A 279 -4.07 4.65 24.57
C ILE A 279 -2.66 4.06 24.50
N TYR A 280 -2.44 3.26 23.46
CA TYR A 280 -1.13 2.71 23.14
C TYR A 280 -0.60 3.29 21.84
N VAL A 281 0.60 3.86 21.88
CA VAL A 281 1.31 4.37 20.71
C VAL A 281 2.66 3.64 20.62
N ILE A 282 2.92 2.99 19.50
CA ILE A 282 4.22 2.35 19.26
C ILE A 282 5.28 3.45 19.11
N PRO A 283 6.34 3.46 19.93
CA PRO A 283 7.37 4.49 19.86
C PRO A 283 8.16 4.43 18.54
N GLY A 284 8.72 5.56 18.14
CA GLY A 284 9.55 5.70 16.96
C GLY A 284 9.03 6.74 15.97
N LYS A 285 9.89 7.12 15.02
CA LYS A 285 9.56 8.10 13.99
C LYS A 285 8.83 7.42 12.83
N VAL A 286 7.75 8.02 12.37
CA VAL A 286 7.04 7.57 11.17
C VAL A 286 7.64 8.24 9.93
N VAL A 287 7.89 7.45 8.89
CA VAL A 287 8.37 7.92 7.59
C VAL A 287 7.54 7.30 6.47
N HIS A 288 7.49 8.00 5.34
CA HIS A 288 6.90 7.44 4.14
C HIS A 288 7.98 6.74 3.29
N ILE A 289 7.86 5.44 3.14
CA ILE A 289 8.83 4.62 2.40
C ILE A 289 9.04 5.11 0.96
N GLY A 290 8.03 5.71 0.33
CA GLY A 290 8.12 6.25 -1.02
C GLY A 290 8.84 7.60 -1.14
N PHE A 291 9.15 8.28 -0.04
CA PHE A 291 9.80 9.61 -0.02
C PHE A 291 11.04 9.67 0.89
N THR A 292 11.41 8.55 1.49
CA THR A 292 12.57 8.46 2.39
C THR A 292 13.40 7.26 1.95
N TYR A 293 14.55 7.53 1.33
CA TYR A 293 15.34 6.48 0.68
C TYR A 293 16.55 6.01 1.49
N ASN A 294 17.00 6.82 2.46
CA ASN A 294 18.21 6.56 3.25
C ASN A 294 17.93 6.63 4.77
N ALA A 295 16.74 6.22 5.22
CA ALA A 295 16.49 6.12 6.65
C ALA A 295 17.13 4.85 7.23
N ASP A 296 17.49 4.93 8.51
CA ASP A 296 17.98 3.77 9.25
C ASP A 296 16.95 2.62 9.24
N ARG A 297 17.44 1.39 9.29
CA ARG A 297 16.63 0.17 9.37
C ARG A 297 15.54 0.28 10.46
N GLN A 298 15.84 0.87 11.61
CA GLN A 298 14.91 1.04 12.73
C GLN A 298 13.71 1.93 12.40
N VAL A 299 13.91 2.94 11.55
CA VAL A 299 12.84 3.86 11.13
C VAL A 299 11.81 3.13 10.26
N TYR A 300 12.26 2.28 9.35
CA TYR A 300 11.34 1.46 8.54
C TYR A 300 10.72 0.33 9.37
N MET A 301 11.44 -0.22 10.33
CA MET A 301 10.96 -1.28 11.22
C MET A 301 9.63 -0.90 11.86
N LYS A 302 9.48 0.36 12.33
CA LYS A 302 8.22 0.84 12.89
C LYS A 302 7.04 0.67 11.94
N SER A 303 7.19 0.93 10.64
CA SER A 303 6.08 0.76 9.68
C SER A 303 5.63 -0.69 9.56
N PHE A 304 6.55 -1.65 9.65
CA PHE A 304 6.21 -3.08 9.66
C PHE A 304 5.58 -3.50 10.99
N VAL A 305 6.09 -3.01 12.12
CA VAL A 305 5.47 -3.25 13.43
C VAL A 305 4.05 -2.71 13.45
N ASP A 306 3.83 -1.46 13.03
CA ASP A 306 2.49 -0.86 12.94
C ASP A 306 1.54 -1.72 12.08
N TYR A 307 2.04 -2.22 10.94
CA TYR A 307 1.26 -3.05 10.02
C TYR A 307 0.80 -4.37 10.65
N TYR A 308 1.70 -5.08 11.33
CA TYR A 308 1.36 -6.31 12.02
C TYR A 308 0.49 -6.06 13.25
N MET A 309 0.79 -5.03 14.03
CA MET A 309 -0.03 -4.69 15.20
C MET A 309 -1.45 -4.27 14.81
N LEU A 310 -1.65 -3.53 13.71
CA LEU A 310 -2.98 -3.28 13.16
C LEU A 310 -3.69 -4.60 12.80
N SER A 311 -2.98 -5.56 12.20
CA SER A 311 -3.58 -6.84 11.78
C SER A 311 -4.02 -7.74 12.93
N TYR A 312 -3.49 -7.55 14.12
CA TYR A 312 -3.84 -8.32 15.32
C TYR A 312 -4.88 -7.63 16.21
N ALA A 313 -5.33 -6.45 15.84
CA ALA A 313 -6.44 -5.79 16.51
C ALA A 313 -7.76 -6.52 16.22
N ARG A 314 -8.70 -6.51 17.17
CA ARG A 314 -10.05 -7.06 16.98
C ARG A 314 -10.84 -6.25 15.95
N ILE A 315 -10.74 -4.91 16.03
CA ILE A 315 -11.34 -3.97 15.08
C ILE A 315 -10.27 -2.95 14.67
N VAL A 316 -10.23 -2.66 13.39
CA VAL A 316 -9.32 -1.67 12.80
C VAL A 316 -10.12 -0.50 12.27
N PHE A 317 -9.97 0.67 12.89
CA PHE A 317 -10.64 1.90 12.47
C PHE A 317 -9.71 2.76 11.61
N LEU A 318 -10.25 3.35 10.55
CA LEU A 318 -9.68 4.50 9.84
C LEU A 318 -10.53 5.73 10.13
N VAL A 319 -9.97 6.71 10.82
CA VAL A 319 -10.62 8.02 10.97
C VAL A 319 -10.23 8.91 9.82
N ARG A 320 -11.21 9.54 9.19
CA ARG A 320 -11.00 10.42 8.04
C ARG A 320 -12.06 11.51 7.90
N ASP A 321 -11.73 12.53 7.17
CA ASP A 321 -12.65 13.53 6.62
C ASP A 321 -12.26 13.90 5.18
N LYS A 322 -12.71 15.06 4.70
CA LYS A 322 -12.41 15.55 3.34
C LYS A 322 -10.96 16.00 3.17
N LEU A 323 -10.26 16.35 4.27
CA LEU A 323 -8.88 16.83 4.27
C LEU A 323 -7.87 15.69 4.43
N MET A 324 -8.22 14.67 5.20
CA MET A 324 -7.39 13.50 5.43
C MET A 324 -7.29 12.59 4.20
N TYR A 325 -6.14 11.96 4.06
CA TYR A 325 -5.95 10.97 3.00
C TYR A 325 -6.65 9.65 3.35
N HIS A 326 -7.40 9.10 2.39
CA HIS A 326 -8.02 7.79 2.52
C HIS A 326 -6.95 6.68 2.41
N SER A 327 -6.37 6.33 3.54
CA SER A 327 -5.26 5.38 3.61
C SER A 327 -5.70 3.94 3.44
N GLY A 328 -5.09 3.23 2.50
CA GLY A 328 -5.29 1.78 2.37
C GLY A 328 -4.46 0.94 3.35
N PHE A 329 -3.59 1.56 4.16
CA PHE A 329 -2.68 0.86 5.07
C PHE A 329 -3.42 0.05 6.15
N PRO A 330 -4.34 0.64 6.96
CA PRO A 330 -5.08 -0.11 7.98
C PRO A 330 -6.02 -1.16 7.38
N TYR A 331 -6.66 -0.85 6.25
CA TYR A 331 -7.49 -1.82 5.56
C TYR A 331 -6.71 -3.07 5.13
N ARG A 332 -5.52 -2.91 4.55
CA ARG A 332 -4.68 -4.03 4.13
C ARG A 332 -4.13 -4.80 5.33
N ALA A 333 -3.80 -4.12 6.42
CA ALA A 333 -3.41 -4.77 7.66
C ALA A 333 -4.55 -5.64 8.22
N ALA A 334 -5.79 -5.12 8.27
CA ALA A 334 -6.95 -5.89 8.71
C ALA A 334 -7.14 -7.19 7.93
N LEU A 335 -6.94 -7.16 6.60
CA LEU A 335 -7.06 -8.34 5.73
C LEU A 335 -6.03 -9.45 6.03
N LEU A 336 -4.95 -9.19 6.78
CA LEU A 336 -3.97 -10.22 7.11
C LEU A 336 -4.53 -11.29 8.04
N ASN A 337 -5.35 -10.89 9.01
CA ASN A 337 -5.89 -11.77 10.04
C ASN A 337 -7.41 -11.69 10.15
N ASP A 338 -8.08 -11.26 9.08
CA ASP A 338 -9.54 -11.15 8.97
C ASP A 338 -10.14 -10.28 10.10
N ALA A 339 -9.41 -9.24 10.54
CA ALA A 339 -9.92 -8.28 11.52
C ALA A 339 -11.04 -7.43 10.90
N GLU A 340 -12.02 -7.07 11.72
CA GLU A 340 -13.09 -6.16 11.29
C GLU A 340 -12.50 -4.79 10.93
N TYR A 341 -12.90 -4.23 9.78
CA TYR A 341 -12.47 -2.91 9.33
C TYR A 341 -13.63 -1.95 9.19
N LEU A 342 -13.53 -0.82 9.89
CA LEU A 342 -14.55 0.23 9.90
C LEU A 342 -13.93 1.60 9.60
N GLU A 343 -14.73 2.49 8.99
CA GLU A 343 -14.35 3.88 8.75
C GLU A 343 -15.19 4.82 9.62
N ILE A 344 -14.54 5.76 10.28
CA ILE A 344 -15.17 6.80 11.10
C ILE A 344 -14.99 8.13 10.38
N MET A 345 -16.11 8.80 10.08
CA MET A 345 -16.08 10.17 9.58
C MET A 345 -15.89 11.13 10.74
N LEU A 346 -14.82 11.92 10.70
CA LEU A 346 -14.57 12.97 11.69
C LEU A 346 -15.72 13.98 11.68
N SER A 347 -16.36 14.18 12.82
CA SER A 347 -17.45 15.15 12.97
C SER A 347 -16.97 16.58 12.68
N GLN A 348 -17.83 17.40 12.11
CA GLN A 348 -17.52 18.81 11.80
C GLN A 348 -17.28 19.64 13.04
#